data_eb8e0aa4324f84b205fc82ba8e400a97
#
_entry.id   eb8e0aa4324f84b205fc82ba8e400a97
#
_cell.length_a   1.000
_cell.length_b   1.000
_cell.length_c   1.000
_cell.angle_alpha   90.00
_cell.angle_beta   90.00
_cell.angle_gamma   90.00
#
_symmetry.space_group_name_H-M   'P 1'
#
loop_
_entity.id
_entity.type
_entity.pdbx_description
1 polymer ?
#
loop_
_entity_poly.entity_id
_entity_poly.type
_entity_poly.pdbx_seq_one_letter_code
_entity_poly.pdbx_strand_id
1 'polypeptide(L)'
;ARAGNRTLTDRDPTAHAEILALREAARALGSERLTGCDLYVTLEPCTMCAAAISFARIRRLYFGALDPKGGAVDSGVRFFAAPTCHHAPEVYPAVGETRAATLLRAFFKARR
;
A
#
# COMPACT_ATOMS: atom_id res chain seq x y z
N ALA A 1 -9.21 -8.24 -2.39
CA ALA A 1 -9.49 -7.01 -3.14
C ALA A 1 -8.34 -6.68 -4.09
N ARG A 2 -8.68 -6.01 -5.18
CA ARG A 2 -7.71 -5.65 -6.21
C ARG A 2 -8.12 -4.32 -6.83
N ALA A 3 -7.16 -3.43 -7.06
CA ALA A 3 -7.45 -2.11 -7.61
C ALA A 3 -6.29 -1.57 -8.47
N GLY A 4 -6.62 -0.65 -9.36
CA GLY A 4 -5.67 0.16 -10.13
C GLY A 4 -5.85 1.63 -9.78
N ASN A 5 -4.89 2.46 -10.17
CA ASN A 5 -4.95 3.91 -9.93
C ASN A 5 -6.14 4.52 -10.69
N ARG A 6 -6.92 5.37 -10.02
CA ARG A 6 -8.09 6.03 -10.58
C ARG A 6 -8.12 7.54 -10.35
N THR A 7 -6.97 8.16 -10.09
CA THR A 7 -6.91 9.59 -9.78
C THR A 7 -7.53 10.45 -10.87
N LEU A 8 -7.25 10.15 -12.14
CA LEU A 8 -7.81 10.90 -13.26
C LEU A 8 -9.27 10.55 -13.52
N THR A 9 -9.61 9.26 -13.51
CA THR A 9 -10.96 8.80 -13.78
C THR A 9 -11.96 9.31 -12.76
N ASP A 10 -11.59 9.25 -11.47
CA ASP A 10 -12.47 9.64 -10.38
C ASP A 10 -12.30 11.11 -9.98
N ARG A 11 -11.38 11.85 -10.63
CA ARG A 11 -11.02 13.21 -10.25
C ARG A 11 -10.75 13.32 -8.76
N ASP A 12 -10.00 12.35 -8.24
CA ASP A 12 -9.70 12.22 -6.81
C ASP A 12 -8.20 12.00 -6.64
N PRO A 13 -7.47 12.98 -6.09
CA PRO A 13 -6.02 12.84 -5.92
C PRO A 13 -5.63 11.75 -4.93
N THR A 14 -6.56 11.26 -4.14
CA THR A 14 -6.30 10.17 -3.19
C THR A 14 -6.62 8.79 -3.75
N ALA A 15 -7.16 8.70 -4.97
CA ALA A 15 -7.59 7.44 -5.58
C ALA A 15 -6.41 6.61 -6.11
N HIS A 16 -5.38 6.44 -5.32
CA HIS A 16 -4.28 5.54 -5.60
C HIS A 16 -4.75 4.08 -5.45
N ALA A 17 -4.11 3.17 -6.17
CA ALA A 17 -4.49 1.76 -6.16
C ALA A 17 -4.51 1.20 -4.73
N GLU A 18 -3.53 1.56 -3.90
CA GLU A 18 -3.43 1.10 -2.52
C GLU A 18 -4.64 1.56 -1.69
N ILE A 19 -5.02 2.83 -1.82
CA ILE A 19 -6.17 3.38 -1.08
C ILE A 19 -7.45 2.64 -1.48
N LEU A 20 -7.65 2.45 -2.78
CA LEU A 20 -8.85 1.77 -3.28
C LEU A 20 -8.92 0.32 -2.83
N ALA A 21 -7.78 -0.39 -2.86
CA ALA A 21 -7.71 -1.77 -2.38
C ALA A 21 -8.00 -1.88 -0.90
N LEU A 22 -7.44 -0.97 -0.08
CA LEU A 22 -7.70 -0.95 1.36
C LEU A 22 -9.17 -0.69 1.66
N ARG A 23 -9.79 0.27 0.96
CA ARG A 23 -11.22 0.56 1.14
C ARG A 23 -12.11 -0.62 0.79
N GLU A 24 -11.81 -1.28 -0.33
CA GLU A 24 -12.58 -2.44 -0.77
C GLU A 24 -12.43 -3.60 0.21
N ALA A 25 -11.22 -3.87 0.68
CA ALA A 25 -10.95 -4.91 1.65
C ALA A 25 -11.66 -4.65 2.97
N ALA A 26 -11.63 -3.40 3.44
CA ALA A 26 -12.30 -3.01 4.68
C ALA A 26 -13.81 -3.24 4.59
N ARG A 27 -14.41 -2.89 3.46
CA ARG A 27 -15.83 -3.15 3.24
C ARG A 27 -16.13 -4.64 3.20
N ALA A 28 -15.31 -5.42 2.51
CA ALA A 28 -15.51 -6.87 2.38
C ALA A 28 -15.37 -7.58 3.72
N LEU A 29 -14.44 -7.14 4.57
CA LEU A 29 -14.20 -7.76 5.88
C LEU A 29 -15.03 -7.13 6.99
N GLY A 30 -15.71 -6.03 6.73
CA GLY A 30 -16.51 -5.31 7.73
C GLY A 30 -15.68 -4.72 8.85
N SER A 31 -14.44 -4.29 8.57
CA SER A 31 -13.53 -3.76 9.58
C SER A 31 -12.57 -2.74 8.97
N GLU A 32 -12.31 -1.65 9.67
CA GLU A 32 -11.28 -0.69 9.29
C GLU A 32 -9.87 -1.22 9.58
N ARG A 33 -9.75 -2.22 10.44
CA ARG A 33 -8.48 -2.87 10.73
C ARG A 33 -8.39 -4.17 9.95
N LEU A 34 -7.37 -4.27 9.12
CA LEU A 34 -7.15 -5.41 8.24
C LEU A 34 -6.08 -6.32 8.84
N THR A 35 -6.25 -6.63 10.13
CA THR A 35 -5.32 -7.46 10.89
C THR A 35 -5.16 -8.83 10.25
N GLY A 36 -3.93 -9.28 10.10
CA GLY A 36 -3.63 -10.56 9.46
C GLY A 36 -3.68 -10.53 7.94
N CYS A 37 -3.82 -9.34 7.34
CA CYS A 37 -3.92 -9.19 5.89
C CYS A 37 -2.58 -8.72 5.31
N ASP A 38 -2.29 -9.18 4.10
CA ASP A 38 -1.10 -8.79 3.35
C ASP A 38 -1.50 -7.92 2.17
N LEU A 39 -0.66 -6.94 1.85
CA LEU A 39 -0.86 -6.05 0.70
C LEU A 39 0.31 -6.19 -0.27
N TYR A 40 -0.04 -6.36 -1.55
CA TYR A 40 0.92 -6.46 -2.64
C TYR A 40 0.73 -5.27 -3.56
N VAL A 41 1.79 -4.50 -3.79
CA VAL A 41 1.76 -3.35 -4.69
C VAL A 41 2.91 -3.43 -5.68
N THR A 42 2.77 -2.79 -6.83
CA THR A 42 3.81 -2.85 -7.86
C THR A 42 4.90 -1.83 -7.61
N LEU A 43 4.54 -0.66 -7.12
CA LEU A 43 5.48 0.42 -6.86
C LEU A 43 5.45 0.80 -5.38
N GLU A 44 6.61 1.19 -4.85
CA GLU A 44 6.74 1.61 -3.46
C GLU A 44 5.67 2.64 -3.09
N PRO A 45 4.91 2.44 -2.00
CA PRO A 45 3.87 3.38 -1.60
C PRO A 45 4.40 4.78 -1.28
N CYS A 46 3.61 5.79 -1.64
CA CYS A 46 3.87 7.18 -1.26
C CYS A 46 3.53 7.42 0.21
N THR A 47 3.77 8.64 0.69
CA THR A 47 3.52 9.01 2.09
C THR A 47 2.06 8.77 2.49
N MET A 48 1.11 9.20 1.65
CA MET A 48 -0.32 9.01 1.92
C MET A 48 -0.67 7.53 2.05
N CYS A 49 -0.23 6.72 1.11
CA CYS A 49 -0.53 5.29 1.10
C CYS A 49 0.17 4.56 2.23
N ALA A 50 1.41 4.92 2.56
CA ALA A 50 2.12 4.34 3.70
C ALA A 50 1.36 4.62 5.01
N ALA A 51 0.87 5.84 5.20
CA ALA A 51 0.06 6.18 6.37
C ALA A 51 -1.23 5.37 6.41
N ALA A 52 -1.92 5.25 5.28
CA ALA A 52 -3.15 4.45 5.20
C ALA A 52 -2.91 2.97 5.53
N ILE A 53 -1.79 2.42 5.05
CA ILE A 53 -1.38 1.04 5.35
C ILE A 53 -1.17 0.86 6.85
N SER A 54 -0.53 1.82 7.50
CA SER A 54 -0.35 1.82 8.94
C SER A 54 -1.69 1.86 9.68
N PHE A 55 -2.58 2.78 9.30
CA PHE A 55 -3.90 2.90 9.91
C PHE A 55 -4.72 1.62 9.74
N ALA A 56 -4.61 0.96 8.61
CA ALA A 56 -5.31 -0.28 8.33
C ALA A 56 -4.73 -1.49 9.08
N ARG A 57 -3.58 -1.35 9.71
CA ARG A 57 -2.91 -2.44 10.46
C ARG A 57 -2.53 -3.62 9.57
N ILE A 58 -2.08 -3.34 8.35
CA ILE A 58 -1.60 -4.37 7.42
C ILE A 58 -0.44 -5.13 8.06
N ARG A 59 -0.46 -6.46 7.95
CA ARG A 59 0.57 -7.31 8.52
C ARG A 59 1.85 -7.29 7.70
N ARG A 60 1.74 -7.49 6.38
CA ARG A 60 2.90 -7.54 5.50
C ARG A 60 2.64 -6.72 4.25
N LEU A 61 3.65 -5.96 3.85
CA LEU A 61 3.64 -5.16 2.64
C LEU A 61 4.73 -5.67 1.70
N TYR A 62 4.31 -6.03 0.49
CA TYR A 62 5.21 -6.44 -0.58
C TYR A 62 5.14 -5.40 -1.69
N PHE A 63 6.27 -4.87 -2.15
CA PHE A 63 6.25 -4.01 -3.33
C PHE A 63 7.35 -4.39 -4.30
N GLY A 64 7.08 -4.15 -5.62
CA GLY A 64 7.93 -4.65 -6.67
C GLY A 64 9.11 -3.76 -6.98
N ALA A 65 8.91 -2.46 -7.01
CA ALA A 65 9.96 -1.51 -7.40
C ALA A 65 10.03 -0.35 -6.42
N LEU A 66 11.25 0.15 -6.20
CA LEU A 66 11.48 1.36 -5.41
C LEU A 66 11.04 2.57 -6.21
N ASP A 67 10.56 3.59 -5.52
CA ASP A 67 10.22 4.90 -6.10
C ASP A 67 11.01 5.99 -5.38
N PRO A 68 12.21 6.32 -5.86
CA PRO A 68 13.05 7.33 -5.20
C PRO A 68 12.43 8.72 -5.16
N LYS A 69 11.50 9.03 -6.07
CA LYS A 69 10.87 10.35 -6.14
C LYS A 69 9.65 10.49 -5.27
N GLY A 70 8.80 9.46 -5.22
CA GLY A 70 7.52 9.55 -4.53
C GLY A 70 7.33 8.55 -3.42
N GLY A 71 8.23 7.58 -3.28
CA GLY A 71 8.10 6.54 -2.26
C GLY A 71 8.38 7.04 -0.87
N ALA A 72 7.80 6.35 0.12
CA ALA A 72 7.91 6.74 1.52
C ALA A 72 8.12 5.56 2.46
N VAL A 73 8.57 4.43 1.96
CA VAL A 73 8.84 3.22 2.75
C VAL A 73 10.35 3.07 2.95
N ASP A 74 11.09 2.71 1.91
CA ASP A 74 12.56 2.67 1.92
C ASP A 74 13.16 3.96 1.41
N SER A 75 12.37 4.79 0.75
CA SER A 75 12.77 6.08 0.19
C SER A 75 12.08 7.22 0.95
N GLY A 76 12.46 8.43 0.65
CA GLY A 76 11.79 9.63 1.15
C GLY A 76 11.72 9.69 2.67
N VAL A 77 10.52 9.93 3.20
CA VAL A 77 10.31 10.14 4.63
C VAL A 77 10.38 8.87 5.48
N ARG A 78 10.39 7.71 4.86
CA ARG A 78 10.41 6.42 5.57
C ARG A 78 9.37 6.39 6.68
N PHE A 79 8.13 6.50 6.29
CA PHE A 79 7.01 6.71 7.22
C PHE A 79 6.96 5.68 8.34
N PHE A 80 7.25 4.41 8.05
CA PHE A 80 7.15 3.35 9.06
C PHE A 80 8.20 3.45 10.17
N ALA A 81 9.22 4.27 9.98
CA ALA A 81 10.22 4.57 11.01
C ALA A 81 9.93 5.88 11.75
N ALA A 82 8.87 6.61 11.36
CA ALA A 82 8.53 7.89 11.97
C ALA A 82 7.96 7.70 13.38
N PRO A 83 8.22 8.65 14.31
CA PRO A 83 7.72 8.55 15.68
C PRO A 83 6.20 8.49 15.79
N THR A 84 5.48 9.04 14.82
CA THR A 84 4.03 9.07 14.80
C THR A 84 3.41 7.88 14.07
N CYS A 85 4.22 6.95 13.57
CA CYS A 85 3.72 5.72 12.99
C CYS A 85 3.46 4.70 14.11
N HIS A 86 2.19 4.41 14.38
CA HIS A 86 1.80 3.55 15.49
C HIS A 86 1.72 2.06 15.13
N HIS A 87 1.78 1.73 13.85
CA HIS A 87 1.86 0.36 13.37
C HIS A 87 2.67 0.32 12.09
N ALA A 88 3.67 -0.53 12.04
CA ALA A 88 4.46 -0.76 10.83
C ALA A 88 4.28 -2.21 10.39
N PRO A 89 4.00 -2.45 9.10
CA PRO A 89 3.96 -3.81 8.59
C PRO A 89 5.37 -4.38 8.48
N GLU A 90 5.49 -5.70 8.35
CA GLU A 90 6.73 -6.29 7.83
C GLU A 90 6.83 -5.90 6.37
N VAL A 91 8.00 -5.44 5.93
CA VAL A 91 8.20 -4.92 4.57
C VAL A 91 9.11 -5.86 3.76
N TYR A 92 8.67 -6.19 2.55
CA TYR A 92 9.44 -7.00 1.61
C TYR A 92 9.60 -6.21 0.31
N PRO A 93 10.70 -5.46 0.16
CA PRO A 93 10.89 -4.57 -0.98
C PRO A 93 11.44 -5.28 -2.21
N ALA A 94 11.24 -4.64 -3.37
CA ALA A 94 11.84 -5.04 -4.66
C ALA A 94 11.50 -6.48 -5.09
N VAL A 95 10.30 -6.93 -4.76
CA VAL A 95 9.82 -8.26 -5.14
C VAL A 95 9.29 -8.23 -6.57
N GLY A 96 10.00 -8.87 -7.52
CA GLY A 96 9.63 -8.87 -8.93
C GLY A 96 9.79 -7.52 -9.60
N GLU A 97 10.84 -6.81 -9.28
CA GLU A 97 11.08 -5.42 -9.62
C GLU A 97 10.91 -5.08 -11.11
N THR A 98 11.44 -5.90 -12.00
CA THR A 98 11.40 -5.62 -13.44
C THR A 98 9.99 -5.52 -13.99
N ARG A 99 9.09 -6.37 -13.52
CA ARG A 99 7.70 -6.39 -14.00
C ARG A 99 6.84 -5.38 -13.27
N ALA A 100 7.11 -5.18 -12.00
CA ALA A 100 6.32 -4.28 -11.16
C ALA A 100 6.40 -2.84 -11.63
N ALA A 101 7.51 -2.39 -12.15
CA ALA A 101 7.69 -1.01 -12.61
C ALA A 101 6.73 -0.61 -13.71
N THR A 102 6.18 -1.55 -14.46
CA THR A 102 5.24 -1.29 -15.55
C THR A 102 3.78 -1.40 -15.16
N LEU A 103 3.48 -1.86 -13.95
CA LEU A 103 2.12 -2.09 -13.47
C LEU A 103 1.87 -1.35 -12.17
N LEU A 104 1.00 -0.33 -12.20
CA LEU A 104 0.60 0.37 -11.00
C LEU A 104 -0.66 -0.27 -10.44
N ARG A 105 -0.50 -1.34 -9.71
CA ARG A 105 -1.57 -2.13 -9.12
C ARG A 105 -1.32 -2.42 -7.67
N ALA A 106 -2.41 -2.48 -6.91
CA ALA A 106 -2.39 -3.05 -5.58
C ALA A 106 -3.42 -4.15 -5.51
N PHE A 107 -3.10 -5.23 -4.85
CA PHE A 107 -4.10 -6.21 -4.49
C PHE A 107 -3.87 -6.69 -3.07
N PHE A 108 -4.91 -7.26 -2.52
CA PHE A 108 -4.99 -7.56 -1.12
C PHE A 108 -5.30 -9.03 -0.92
N LYS A 109 -4.63 -9.64 0.05
CA LYS A 109 -4.84 -11.03 0.37
C LYS A 109 -4.97 -11.19 1.88
N ALA A 110 -6.13 -11.66 2.33
CA ALA A 110 -6.37 -11.96 3.73
C ALA A 110 -5.72 -13.29 4.10
N ARG A 111 -5.17 -13.37 5.31
CA ARG A 111 -4.65 -14.59 5.89
C ARG A 111 -5.29 -14.81 7.25
N ARG A 112 -5.46 -16.05 7.56
CA ARG A 112 -6.07 -16.46 8.82
C ARG A 112 -5.07 -17.19 9.69
#